data_5e9f605172defabe2790817eaea2e1f7
#
_entry.id   5e9f605172defabe2790817eaea2e1f7
#
_cell.length_a   1.000
_cell.length_b   1.000
_cell.length_c   1.000
_cell.angle_alpha   90.00
_cell.angle_beta   90.00
_cell.angle_gamma   90.00
#
_symmetry.space_group_name_H-M   'P 1'
#
loop_
_entity.id
_entity.type
_entity.pdbx_description
1 polymer ?
#
loop_
_entity_poly.entity_id
_entity_poly.type
_entity_poly.pdbx_seq_one_letter_code
_entity_poly.pdbx_strand_id
1 'polypeptide(L)'
;MPTETRTAAAFRVADLSLAEAGRHQIRLAENEMPGLMSLRDEFAAAQPLAGARIAGSLHMTVQTAVLIETLVALGAQVRWASCNIFSTQDEAAAAVAVGATGSPDAPAGVPVFAWKGETLEEYWWCTSRIFDWSDEAAAAGADWTGPNLILDDGGDATMLVHTGADAEAAGAAPVAEPDASTEWKIVLDTVARSLETSSDRWTRIAADIQGVTEETTTGVHRLYELFRNGELKFPAINVNDSVTKSKFDNKYGIRHSLPDGLNRATDVLIGGKVAFVVGYGDVGKGAAEALRGQGARVIVSEVDPICALQAAMDGYQVARLADVVDTVDMVITCTGNLGVVGVDEMLGLKHLAIVANVGHFDNEIDMAGLEALPGVSKVEIKPQVHEWRLPTGRSILVLSEGRLMNLGNATGHPSFVMSNSFTNQVLAQIELHTRREEYPTGVYVLPKHLDEKVARLHLDALGVQLTSLRPEQAAYIGVPVEGPFKPDHYRY
;
A
#
# COMPACT_ATOMS: atom_id res chain seq x y z
N MET A 1 5.54 -20.33 20.94
CA MET A 1 6.09 -20.84 19.68
C MET A 1 5.09 -21.82 19.11
N PRO A 2 4.47 -21.55 17.93
CA PRO A 2 3.63 -22.55 17.28
C PRO A 2 4.52 -23.67 16.75
N THR A 3 4.04 -24.91 16.90
CA THR A 3 4.72 -26.14 16.51
C THR A 3 4.89 -26.21 14.99
N GLU A 4 6.13 -26.23 14.52
CA GLU A 4 6.48 -26.55 13.14
C GLU A 4 6.07 -27.98 12.80
N THR A 5 5.03 -28.13 12.00
CA THR A 5 4.77 -29.37 11.27
C THR A 5 5.49 -29.28 9.92
N ARG A 6 6.53 -30.07 9.73
CA ARG A 6 7.37 -30.15 8.53
C ARG A 6 6.66 -30.85 7.37
N THR A 7 5.85 -30.15 6.66
CA THR A 7 5.81 -30.03 5.20
C THR A 7 6.11 -28.57 4.96
N ALA A 8 7.06 -28.23 4.09
CA ALA A 8 7.52 -26.87 3.90
C ALA A 8 6.27 -25.98 3.81
N ALA A 9 6.05 -25.13 4.83
CA ALA A 9 4.77 -24.48 4.99
C ALA A 9 4.60 -23.51 3.83
N ALA A 10 3.73 -23.89 2.89
CA ALA A 10 3.41 -23.10 1.73
C ALA A 10 2.78 -21.74 2.11
N PHE A 11 2.49 -21.49 3.39
CA PHE A 11 1.89 -20.27 3.93
C PHE A 11 2.17 -20.12 5.43
N ARG A 12 1.99 -18.90 5.97
CA ARG A 12 1.94 -18.63 7.42
C ARG A 12 0.96 -17.50 7.69
N VAL A 13 -0.13 -17.80 8.37
CA VAL A 13 -1.18 -16.87 8.78
C VAL A 13 -1.48 -17.06 10.27
N ALA A 14 -2.24 -16.13 10.87
CA ALA A 14 -2.53 -16.16 12.31
C ALA A 14 -3.32 -17.42 12.72
N ASP A 15 -4.46 -17.68 12.06
CA ASP A 15 -5.37 -18.78 12.39
C ASP A 15 -6.23 -19.16 11.17
N LEU A 16 -6.08 -20.38 10.66
CA LEU A 16 -6.87 -20.88 9.52
C LEU A 16 -8.36 -21.05 9.84
N SER A 17 -8.76 -21.15 11.11
CA SER A 17 -10.17 -21.25 11.52
C SER A 17 -10.98 -20.00 11.16
N LEU A 18 -10.33 -18.88 10.92
CA LEU A 18 -10.94 -17.61 10.48
C LEU A 18 -11.38 -17.61 9.01
N ALA A 19 -11.02 -18.63 8.23
CA ALA A 19 -11.21 -18.66 6.78
C ALA A 19 -12.69 -18.51 6.36
N GLU A 20 -13.63 -19.11 7.09
CA GLU A 20 -15.06 -19.00 6.76
C GLU A 20 -15.56 -17.56 6.91
N ALA A 21 -15.19 -16.88 8.00
CA ALA A 21 -15.51 -15.47 8.23
C ALA A 21 -14.91 -14.59 7.14
N GLY A 22 -13.63 -14.83 6.79
CA GLY A 22 -12.97 -14.13 5.70
C GLY A 22 -13.63 -14.35 4.34
N ARG A 23 -14.09 -15.57 4.06
CA ARG A 23 -14.82 -15.88 2.80
C ARG A 23 -16.13 -15.10 2.68
N HIS A 24 -16.85 -14.91 3.79
CA HIS A 24 -18.05 -14.07 3.80
C HIS A 24 -17.73 -12.59 3.50
N GLN A 25 -16.65 -12.07 4.09
CA GLN A 25 -16.21 -10.70 3.85
C GLN A 25 -15.72 -10.50 2.41
N ILE A 26 -14.97 -11.46 1.84
CA ILE A 26 -14.50 -11.43 0.45
C ILE A 26 -15.70 -11.35 -0.52
N ARG A 27 -16.74 -12.19 -0.33
CA ARG A 27 -17.94 -12.13 -1.18
C ARG A 27 -18.66 -10.78 -1.11
N LEU A 28 -18.68 -10.15 0.06
CA LEU A 28 -19.21 -8.80 0.20
C LEU A 28 -18.37 -7.77 -0.56
N ALA A 29 -17.04 -7.88 -0.46
CA ALA A 29 -16.12 -7.02 -1.20
C ALA A 29 -16.23 -7.22 -2.72
N GLU A 30 -16.35 -8.43 -3.21
CA GLU A 30 -16.56 -8.73 -4.64
C GLU A 30 -17.76 -7.97 -5.22
N ASN A 31 -18.87 -7.89 -4.48
CA ASN A 31 -20.05 -7.10 -4.90
C ASN A 31 -19.75 -5.60 -5.04
N GLU A 32 -18.80 -5.08 -4.29
CA GLU A 32 -18.39 -3.68 -4.28
C GLU A 32 -17.15 -3.41 -5.17
N MET A 33 -16.64 -4.42 -5.90
CA MET A 33 -15.42 -4.31 -6.71
C MET A 33 -15.69 -4.62 -8.19
N PRO A 34 -16.55 -3.83 -8.87
CA PRO A 34 -17.04 -4.13 -10.21
C PRO A 34 -15.93 -4.18 -11.27
N GLY A 35 -14.86 -3.40 -11.11
CA GLY A 35 -13.73 -3.41 -12.04
C GLY A 35 -13.01 -4.76 -12.07
N LEU A 36 -12.67 -5.31 -10.90
CA LEU A 36 -12.02 -6.63 -10.83
C LEU A 36 -12.94 -7.75 -11.30
N MET A 37 -14.21 -7.72 -10.90
CA MET A 37 -15.17 -8.75 -11.32
C MET A 37 -15.38 -8.72 -12.85
N SER A 38 -15.44 -7.53 -13.45
CA SER A 38 -15.52 -7.39 -14.91
C SER A 38 -14.26 -7.92 -15.63
N LEU A 39 -13.06 -7.72 -15.06
CA LEU A 39 -11.84 -8.28 -15.63
C LEU A 39 -11.80 -9.82 -15.53
N ARG A 40 -12.32 -10.41 -14.42
CA ARG A 40 -12.47 -11.87 -14.33
C ARG A 40 -13.36 -12.40 -15.47
N ASP A 41 -14.51 -11.77 -15.69
CA ASP A 41 -15.45 -12.18 -16.73
C ASP A 41 -14.85 -12.01 -18.14
N GLU A 42 -14.16 -10.88 -18.38
CA GLU A 42 -13.56 -10.58 -19.69
C GLU A 42 -12.40 -11.52 -20.04
N PHE A 43 -11.53 -11.82 -19.06
CA PHE A 43 -10.26 -12.50 -19.31
C PHE A 43 -10.19 -13.96 -18.84
N ALA A 44 -11.21 -14.47 -18.13
CA ALA A 44 -11.17 -15.83 -17.58
C ALA A 44 -10.88 -16.92 -18.65
N ALA A 45 -11.44 -16.77 -19.85
CA ALA A 45 -11.22 -17.73 -20.94
C ALA A 45 -9.84 -17.58 -21.62
N ALA A 46 -9.31 -16.34 -21.69
CA ALA A 46 -8.04 -16.05 -22.35
C ALA A 46 -6.82 -16.30 -21.45
N GLN A 47 -7.01 -16.21 -20.13
CA GLN A 47 -5.98 -16.35 -19.10
C GLN A 47 -4.67 -15.63 -19.45
N PRO A 48 -4.69 -14.29 -19.59
CA PRO A 48 -3.54 -13.52 -20.07
C PRO A 48 -2.32 -13.58 -19.13
N LEU A 49 -2.50 -14.02 -17.88
CA LEU A 49 -1.45 -14.22 -16.90
C LEU A 49 -1.00 -15.70 -16.78
N ALA A 50 -1.35 -16.55 -17.73
CA ALA A 50 -0.85 -17.93 -17.76
C ALA A 50 0.68 -17.94 -17.82
N GLY A 51 1.34 -18.60 -16.85
CA GLY A 51 2.79 -18.60 -16.68
C GLY A 51 3.37 -17.42 -15.90
N ALA A 52 2.56 -16.45 -15.51
CA ALA A 52 2.96 -15.43 -14.55
C ALA A 52 3.12 -16.04 -13.15
N ARG A 53 4.22 -15.70 -12.49
CA ARG A 53 4.52 -16.04 -11.10
C ARG A 53 4.76 -14.74 -10.34
N ILE A 54 3.76 -14.34 -9.56
CA ILE A 54 3.70 -13.01 -8.94
C ILE A 54 4.11 -13.10 -7.47
N ALA A 55 5.16 -12.36 -7.11
CA ALA A 55 5.48 -12.04 -5.73
C ALA A 55 4.75 -10.75 -5.35
N GLY A 56 3.73 -10.86 -4.49
CA GLY A 56 2.91 -9.73 -4.07
C GLY A 56 3.28 -9.27 -2.65
N SER A 57 3.52 -7.97 -2.48
CA SER A 57 3.79 -7.29 -1.22
C SER A 57 2.88 -6.07 -1.11
N LEU A 58 1.67 -6.28 -0.62
CA LEU A 58 0.66 -5.25 -0.44
C LEU A 58 -0.28 -5.63 0.71
N HIS A 59 -0.83 -4.64 1.41
CA HIS A 59 -1.70 -4.84 2.58
C HIS A 59 -2.65 -6.03 2.43
N MET A 60 -2.55 -7.06 3.29
CA MET A 60 -3.36 -8.27 3.20
C MET A 60 -4.78 -8.03 3.76
N THR A 61 -5.58 -7.29 3.01
CA THR A 61 -6.97 -6.94 3.34
C THR A 61 -7.97 -7.81 2.58
N VAL A 62 -9.25 -7.67 2.91
CA VAL A 62 -10.35 -8.32 2.19
C VAL A 62 -10.35 -7.92 0.71
N GLN A 63 -10.06 -6.66 0.39
CA GLN A 63 -9.98 -6.16 -0.99
C GLN A 63 -8.80 -6.79 -1.74
N THR A 64 -7.67 -6.96 -1.05
CA THR A 64 -6.49 -7.63 -1.60
C THR A 64 -6.76 -9.11 -1.87
N ALA A 65 -7.58 -9.76 -1.05
CA ALA A 65 -8.02 -11.12 -1.33
C ALA A 65 -8.75 -11.21 -2.67
N VAL A 66 -9.62 -10.25 -2.99
CA VAL A 66 -10.30 -10.17 -4.30
C VAL A 66 -9.29 -9.95 -5.43
N LEU A 67 -8.26 -9.12 -5.22
CA LEU A 67 -7.16 -8.92 -6.19
C LEU A 67 -6.42 -10.23 -6.45
N ILE A 68 -5.96 -10.90 -5.40
CA ILE A 68 -5.21 -12.17 -5.48
C ILE A 68 -6.03 -13.21 -6.26
N GLU A 69 -7.30 -13.40 -5.89
CA GLU A 69 -8.18 -14.36 -6.56
C GLU A 69 -8.47 -13.97 -8.02
N THR A 70 -8.45 -12.67 -8.33
CA THR A 70 -8.55 -12.20 -9.73
C THR A 70 -7.31 -12.58 -10.51
N LEU A 71 -6.11 -12.30 -9.99
CA LEU A 71 -4.85 -12.69 -10.65
C LEU A 71 -4.78 -14.19 -10.91
N VAL A 72 -5.20 -15.01 -9.94
CA VAL A 72 -5.27 -16.47 -10.07
C VAL A 72 -6.30 -16.88 -11.13
N ALA A 73 -7.49 -16.28 -11.15
CA ALA A 73 -8.51 -16.55 -12.15
C ALA A 73 -8.03 -16.22 -13.59
N LEU A 74 -7.11 -15.27 -13.73
CA LEU A 74 -6.49 -14.89 -14.99
C LEU A 74 -5.25 -15.75 -15.35
N GLY A 75 -4.93 -16.77 -14.56
CA GLY A 75 -3.90 -17.78 -14.85
C GLY A 75 -2.58 -17.60 -14.09
N ALA A 76 -2.45 -16.61 -13.20
CA ALA A 76 -1.23 -16.41 -12.44
C ALA A 76 -1.07 -17.41 -11.28
N GLN A 77 0.16 -17.75 -10.96
CA GLN A 77 0.56 -18.28 -9.67
C GLN A 77 0.98 -17.10 -8.78
N VAL A 78 0.59 -17.12 -7.50
CA VAL A 78 0.78 -15.96 -6.62
C VAL A 78 1.33 -16.42 -5.27
N ARG A 79 2.26 -15.64 -4.69
CA ARG A 79 2.67 -15.69 -3.29
C ARG A 79 2.55 -14.28 -2.71
N TRP A 80 2.07 -14.17 -1.47
CA TRP A 80 1.70 -12.87 -0.91
C TRP A 80 2.20 -12.64 0.49
N ALA A 81 2.69 -11.41 0.74
CA ALA A 81 2.95 -10.87 2.08
C ALA A 81 2.28 -9.50 2.24
N SER A 82 2.10 -9.04 3.46
CA SER A 82 1.66 -7.68 3.73
C SER A 82 2.83 -6.70 3.65
N CYS A 83 2.57 -5.46 3.25
CA CYS A 83 3.57 -4.38 3.23
C CYS A 83 3.56 -3.53 4.51
N ASN A 84 2.86 -3.97 5.57
CA ASN A 84 2.80 -3.26 6.84
C ASN A 84 2.41 -4.21 7.98
N ILE A 85 3.08 -4.10 9.13
CA ILE A 85 2.92 -4.99 10.28
C ILE A 85 1.54 -4.95 10.95
N PHE A 86 0.73 -3.91 10.73
CA PHE A 86 -0.58 -3.74 11.38
C PHE A 86 -1.78 -3.81 10.42
N SER A 87 -1.53 -3.93 9.11
CA SER A 87 -2.60 -3.78 8.10
C SER A 87 -3.30 -5.08 7.71
N THR A 88 -2.75 -6.23 8.07
CA THR A 88 -3.37 -7.52 7.73
C THR A 88 -4.72 -7.68 8.42
N GLN A 89 -5.69 -8.18 7.66
CA GLN A 89 -6.95 -8.73 8.16
C GLN A 89 -6.81 -10.25 8.20
N ASP A 90 -6.70 -10.81 9.41
CA ASP A 90 -6.36 -12.23 9.60
C ASP A 90 -7.41 -13.17 8.98
N GLU A 91 -8.68 -12.77 8.95
CA GLU A 91 -9.74 -13.50 8.28
C GLU A 91 -9.52 -13.57 6.75
N ALA A 92 -9.06 -12.47 6.15
CA ALA A 92 -8.76 -12.42 4.71
C ALA A 92 -7.54 -13.29 4.37
N ALA A 93 -6.47 -13.20 5.17
CA ALA A 93 -5.28 -14.01 5.01
C ALA A 93 -5.60 -15.51 5.12
N ALA A 94 -6.39 -15.91 6.13
CA ALA A 94 -6.84 -17.28 6.32
C ALA A 94 -7.70 -17.77 5.14
N ALA A 95 -8.66 -16.95 4.67
CA ALA A 95 -9.53 -17.34 3.57
C ALA A 95 -8.78 -17.57 2.26
N VAL A 96 -7.78 -16.71 1.96
CA VAL A 96 -6.94 -16.85 0.76
C VAL A 96 -6.02 -18.08 0.87
N ALA A 97 -5.42 -18.33 2.04
CA ALA A 97 -4.56 -19.49 2.26
C ALA A 97 -5.35 -20.81 2.20
N VAL A 98 -6.56 -20.85 2.75
CA VAL A 98 -7.43 -22.03 2.67
C VAL A 98 -7.96 -22.21 1.24
N GLY A 99 -8.28 -21.11 0.55
CA GLY A 99 -8.84 -21.14 -0.81
C GLY A 99 -10.31 -21.55 -0.86
N ALA A 100 -10.92 -21.36 -2.03
CA ALA A 100 -12.35 -21.62 -2.24
C ALA A 100 -12.76 -23.10 -2.15
N THR A 101 -11.82 -24.01 -2.40
CA THR A 101 -12.04 -25.47 -2.44
C THR A 101 -11.37 -26.23 -1.28
N GLY A 102 -10.55 -25.55 -0.50
CA GLY A 102 -9.83 -26.12 0.64
C GLY A 102 -10.63 -26.10 1.94
N SER A 103 -10.01 -26.58 3.00
CA SER A 103 -10.48 -26.47 4.39
C SER A 103 -9.32 -26.09 5.31
N PRO A 104 -9.56 -25.67 6.55
CA PRO A 104 -8.48 -25.42 7.52
C PRO A 104 -7.51 -26.60 7.70
N ASP A 105 -8.03 -27.84 7.63
CA ASP A 105 -7.23 -29.07 7.75
C ASP A 105 -6.52 -29.47 6.44
N ALA A 106 -7.00 -28.97 5.30
CA ALA A 106 -6.47 -29.24 3.98
C ALA A 106 -6.51 -27.98 3.10
N PRO A 107 -5.71 -26.96 3.41
CA PRO A 107 -5.67 -25.73 2.64
C PRO A 107 -5.20 -25.97 1.20
N ALA A 108 -5.86 -25.30 0.26
CA ALA A 108 -5.64 -25.45 -1.17
C ALA A 108 -5.66 -24.10 -1.91
N GLY A 109 -5.40 -23.03 -1.20
CA GLY A 109 -5.41 -21.67 -1.74
C GLY A 109 -4.03 -21.15 -2.12
N VAL A 110 -3.88 -19.85 -2.03
CA VAL A 110 -2.64 -19.14 -2.39
C VAL A 110 -1.72 -19.07 -1.18
N PRO A 111 -0.39 -19.28 -1.35
CA PRO A 111 0.59 -19.03 -0.31
C PRO A 111 0.55 -17.59 0.21
N VAL A 112 0.14 -17.41 1.48
CA VAL A 112 0.10 -16.12 2.18
C VAL A 112 1.02 -16.20 3.39
N PHE A 113 1.84 -15.16 3.57
CA PHE A 113 2.73 -14.96 4.70
C PHE A 113 2.39 -13.61 5.32
N ALA A 114 1.36 -13.56 6.17
CA ALA A 114 0.90 -12.31 6.78
C ALA A 114 0.00 -12.57 7.98
N TRP A 115 0.14 -11.74 9.04
CA TRP A 115 -0.78 -11.64 10.17
C TRP A 115 -0.72 -10.25 10.79
N LYS A 116 -1.75 -9.86 11.50
CA LYS A 116 -1.78 -8.56 12.17
C LYS A 116 -0.88 -8.58 13.41
N GLY A 117 0.01 -7.59 13.51
CA GLY A 117 0.91 -7.45 14.65
C GLY A 117 2.22 -8.23 14.51
N GLU A 118 2.69 -8.41 13.28
CA GLU A 118 4.05 -8.89 13.01
C GLU A 118 5.09 -8.01 13.73
N THR A 119 6.19 -8.63 14.19
CA THR A 119 7.41 -7.89 14.50
C THR A 119 8.11 -7.48 13.20
N LEU A 120 9.06 -6.55 13.26
CA LEU A 120 9.84 -6.19 12.06
C LEU A 120 10.63 -7.38 11.49
N GLU A 121 11.17 -8.27 12.34
CA GLU A 121 11.85 -9.48 11.91
C GLU A 121 10.88 -10.45 11.19
N GLU A 122 9.67 -10.60 11.71
CA GLU A 122 8.64 -11.43 11.09
C GLU A 122 8.19 -10.84 9.75
N TYR A 123 8.01 -9.53 9.67
CA TYR A 123 7.67 -8.82 8.44
C TYR A 123 8.69 -9.06 7.33
N TRP A 124 9.98 -8.85 7.60
CA TRP A 124 11.03 -9.07 6.61
C TRP A 124 11.24 -10.55 6.27
N TRP A 125 10.97 -11.45 7.24
CA TRP A 125 10.89 -12.87 6.94
C TRP A 125 9.74 -13.16 5.98
N CYS A 126 8.52 -12.65 6.20
CA CYS A 126 7.36 -12.80 5.32
C CYS A 126 7.67 -12.27 3.92
N THR A 127 8.24 -11.06 3.82
CA THR A 127 8.66 -10.46 2.55
C THR A 127 9.68 -11.32 1.81
N SER A 128 10.62 -11.95 2.50
CA SER A 128 11.58 -12.86 1.87
C SER A 128 10.94 -14.17 1.36
N ARG A 129 9.83 -14.61 1.99
CA ARG A 129 9.14 -15.87 1.64
C ARG A 129 8.38 -15.81 0.33
N ILE A 130 7.90 -14.64 -0.11
CA ILE A 130 7.21 -14.53 -1.40
C ILE A 130 8.15 -14.79 -2.59
N PHE A 131 9.47 -14.74 -2.36
CA PHE A 131 10.50 -15.05 -3.34
C PHE A 131 11.00 -16.50 -3.29
N ASP A 132 10.48 -17.33 -2.39
CA ASP A 132 10.87 -18.76 -2.28
C ASP A 132 9.83 -19.63 -2.99
N TRP A 133 10.24 -20.17 -4.14
CA TRP A 133 9.44 -21.05 -5.02
C TRP A 133 10.07 -22.42 -5.14
N SER A 134 10.83 -22.86 -4.14
CA SER A 134 11.57 -24.11 -4.16
C SER A 134 10.69 -25.36 -4.23
N ASP A 135 9.49 -25.30 -3.68
CA ASP A 135 8.47 -26.36 -3.74
C ASP A 135 7.88 -26.52 -5.14
N GLU A 136 7.60 -25.42 -5.85
CA GLU A 136 7.18 -25.46 -7.25
C GLU A 136 8.30 -25.95 -8.17
N ALA A 137 9.55 -25.52 -7.93
CA ALA A 137 10.69 -26.03 -8.66
C ALA A 137 10.82 -27.55 -8.48
N ALA A 138 10.73 -28.04 -7.24
CA ALA A 138 10.79 -29.48 -6.93
C ALA A 138 9.62 -30.25 -7.57
N ALA A 139 8.41 -29.70 -7.53
CA ALA A 139 7.22 -30.32 -8.16
C ALA A 139 7.35 -30.40 -9.69
N ALA A 140 7.99 -29.41 -10.31
CA ALA A 140 8.25 -29.36 -11.74
C ALA A 140 9.49 -30.18 -12.16
N GLY A 141 10.27 -30.70 -11.21
CA GLY A 141 11.56 -31.37 -11.48
C GLY A 141 12.60 -30.41 -12.06
N ALA A 142 12.54 -29.13 -11.70
CA ALA A 142 13.44 -28.09 -12.15
C ALA A 142 14.45 -27.74 -11.06
N ASP A 143 15.65 -27.35 -11.45
CA ASP A 143 16.69 -26.91 -10.52
C ASP A 143 16.42 -25.52 -9.92
N TRP A 144 15.57 -24.73 -10.60
CA TRP A 144 15.22 -23.38 -10.21
C TRP A 144 13.82 -22.99 -10.71
N THR A 145 13.07 -22.30 -9.87
CA THR A 145 11.88 -21.53 -10.20
C THR A 145 11.80 -20.34 -9.25
N GLY A 146 11.50 -19.16 -9.77
CA GLY A 146 11.30 -17.93 -8.99
C GLY A 146 10.14 -17.13 -9.54
N PRO A 147 9.76 -16.03 -8.87
CA PRO A 147 8.77 -15.12 -9.43
C PRO A 147 9.31 -14.47 -10.71
N ASN A 148 8.41 -14.11 -11.62
CA ASN A 148 8.74 -13.36 -12.82
C ASN A 148 8.02 -12.01 -12.90
N LEU A 149 7.22 -11.69 -11.89
CA LEU A 149 6.57 -10.40 -11.70
C LEU A 149 6.54 -10.05 -10.21
N ILE A 150 6.57 -8.75 -9.93
CA ILE A 150 6.36 -8.20 -8.59
C ILE A 150 5.14 -7.28 -8.62
N LEU A 151 4.30 -7.36 -7.58
CA LEU A 151 3.27 -6.38 -7.27
C LEU A 151 3.62 -5.82 -5.89
N ASP A 152 4.00 -4.56 -5.82
CA ASP A 152 4.58 -3.94 -4.62
C ASP A 152 3.78 -2.71 -4.16
N ASP A 153 3.88 -2.43 -2.88
CA ASP A 153 3.28 -1.26 -2.24
C ASP A 153 4.26 -0.70 -1.20
N GLY A 154 4.97 0.34 -1.60
CA GLY A 154 6.05 0.97 -0.84
C GLY A 154 7.46 0.59 -1.30
N GLY A 155 7.59 -0.40 -2.18
CA GLY A 155 8.86 -0.78 -2.80
C GLY A 155 9.76 -1.65 -1.94
N ASP A 156 9.27 -2.26 -0.85
CA ASP A 156 10.09 -3.07 0.06
C ASP A 156 10.51 -4.41 -0.57
N ALA A 157 9.59 -5.08 -1.27
CA ALA A 157 9.91 -6.30 -2.01
C ALA A 157 10.91 -6.02 -3.14
N THR A 158 10.70 -4.94 -3.87
CA THR A 158 11.61 -4.46 -4.93
C THR A 158 12.99 -4.15 -4.38
N MET A 159 13.06 -3.41 -3.26
CA MET A 159 14.32 -3.05 -2.60
C MET A 159 15.08 -4.31 -2.15
N LEU A 160 14.38 -5.31 -1.59
CA LEU A 160 15.01 -6.56 -1.16
C LEU A 160 15.71 -7.30 -2.32
N VAL A 161 15.08 -7.34 -3.51
CA VAL A 161 15.69 -7.94 -4.71
C VAL A 161 16.91 -7.16 -5.15
N HIS A 162 16.83 -5.81 -5.19
CA HIS A 162 17.97 -4.96 -5.60
C HIS A 162 19.14 -5.12 -4.63
N THR A 163 18.90 -4.94 -3.33
CA THR A 163 19.91 -5.05 -2.27
C THR A 163 20.55 -6.46 -2.25
N GLY A 164 19.72 -7.50 -2.41
CA GLY A 164 20.19 -8.88 -2.45
C GLY A 164 21.11 -9.14 -3.65
N ALA A 165 20.71 -8.72 -4.85
CA ALA A 165 21.51 -8.90 -6.06
C ALA A 165 22.84 -8.12 -6.00
N ASP A 166 22.83 -6.91 -5.45
CA ASP A 166 24.05 -6.11 -5.27
C ASP A 166 24.99 -6.73 -4.24
N ALA A 167 24.44 -7.29 -3.15
CA ALA A 167 25.21 -8.02 -2.14
C ALA A 167 25.85 -9.30 -2.71
N GLU A 168 25.14 -10.06 -3.55
CA GLU A 168 25.68 -11.21 -4.26
C GLU A 168 26.81 -10.81 -5.22
N ALA A 169 26.62 -9.73 -5.99
CA ALA A 169 27.66 -9.22 -6.88
C ALA A 169 28.90 -8.73 -6.11
N ALA A 170 28.73 -8.18 -4.91
CA ALA A 170 29.82 -7.77 -4.02
C ALA A 170 30.44 -8.94 -3.25
N GLY A 171 29.77 -10.10 -3.17
CA GLY A 171 30.19 -11.27 -2.40
C GLY A 171 30.01 -11.11 -0.89
N ALA A 172 29.30 -10.08 -0.42
CA ALA A 172 29.01 -9.83 0.98
C ALA A 172 27.82 -8.88 1.13
N ALA A 173 27.00 -9.06 2.16
CA ALA A 173 25.98 -8.09 2.52
C ALA A 173 26.63 -6.77 3.01
N PRO A 174 26.04 -5.61 2.69
CA PRO A 174 26.51 -4.34 3.22
C PRO A 174 26.44 -4.34 4.76
N VAL A 175 27.39 -3.64 5.40
CA VAL A 175 27.40 -3.44 6.85
C VAL A 175 26.57 -2.20 7.18
N ALA A 176 25.61 -2.35 8.08
CA ALA A 176 24.81 -1.22 8.53
C ALA A 176 25.67 -0.17 9.25
N GLU A 177 25.44 1.11 8.94
CA GLU A 177 26.04 2.21 9.69
C GLU A 177 25.53 2.16 11.16
N PRO A 178 26.31 2.65 12.14
CA PRO A 178 25.94 2.58 13.55
C PRO A 178 24.59 3.23 13.89
N ASP A 179 24.26 4.31 13.21
CA ASP A 179 23.02 5.10 13.34
C ASP A 179 21.90 4.66 12.39
N ALA A 180 22.10 3.61 11.59
CA ALA A 180 21.07 3.05 10.73
C ALA A 180 19.85 2.59 11.55
N SER A 181 18.66 2.72 10.96
CA SER A 181 17.41 2.28 11.59
C SER A 181 17.44 0.79 11.94
N THR A 182 16.68 0.40 12.95
CA THR A 182 16.53 -1.01 13.34
C THR A 182 16.02 -1.84 12.16
N GLU A 183 15.07 -1.30 11.41
CA GLU A 183 14.50 -1.96 10.23
C GLU A 183 15.55 -2.22 9.14
N TRP A 184 16.37 -1.21 8.81
CA TRP A 184 17.44 -1.38 7.82
C TRP A 184 18.47 -2.44 8.24
N LYS A 185 18.79 -2.52 9.54
CA LYS A 185 19.65 -3.58 10.07
C LYS A 185 19.05 -4.96 9.86
N ILE A 186 17.74 -5.12 10.04
CA ILE A 186 17.01 -6.38 9.80
C ILE A 186 17.03 -6.76 8.32
N VAL A 187 16.83 -5.78 7.42
CA VAL A 187 16.94 -6.00 5.96
C VAL A 187 18.31 -6.57 5.60
N LEU A 188 19.37 -5.91 6.04
CA LEU A 188 20.74 -6.37 5.76
C LEU A 188 21.06 -7.75 6.35
N ASP A 189 20.56 -8.04 7.55
CA ASP A 189 20.68 -9.37 8.16
C ASP A 189 19.90 -10.44 7.37
N THR A 190 18.71 -10.10 6.84
CA THR A 190 17.94 -10.98 5.96
C THR A 190 18.69 -11.28 4.67
N VAL A 191 19.32 -10.29 4.06
CA VAL A 191 20.17 -10.47 2.88
C VAL A 191 21.40 -11.31 3.23
N ALA A 192 22.09 -11.04 4.35
CA ALA A 192 23.27 -11.78 4.77
C ALA A 192 22.96 -13.27 4.97
N ARG A 193 21.87 -13.62 5.64
CA ARG A 193 21.42 -15.02 5.81
C ARG A 193 21.11 -15.70 4.47
N SER A 194 20.57 -14.94 3.51
CA SER A 194 20.30 -15.46 2.16
C SER A 194 21.60 -15.85 1.45
N LEU A 195 22.66 -15.05 1.59
CA LEU A 195 23.98 -15.33 1.01
C LEU A 195 24.64 -16.60 1.59
N GLU A 196 24.34 -16.96 2.85
CA GLU A 196 24.83 -18.21 3.47
C GLU A 196 24.24 -19.46 2.81
N THR A 197 23.03 -19.34 2.23
CA THR A 197 22.30 -20.47 1.65
C THR A 197 22.39 -20.53 0.12
N SER A 198 22.55 -19.39 -0.54
CA SER A 198 22.66 -19.27 -2.00
C SER A 198 23.46 -18.03 -2.37
N SER A 199 24.40 -18.17 -3.28
CA SER A 199 25.26 -17.07 -3.74
C SER A 199 24.71 -16.35 -4.99
N ASP A 200 23.57 -16.77 -5.54
CA ASP A 200 23.02 -16.28 -6.80
C ASP A 200 21.48 -16.20 -6.84
N ARG A 201 20.82 -16.38 -5.70
CA ARG A 201 19.36 -16.38 -5.58
C ARG A 201 18.75 -15.08 -6.09
N TRP A 202 19.21 -13.94 -5.56
CA TRP A 202 18.66 -12.63 -5.89
C TRP A 202 19.00 -12.18 -7.31
N THR A 203 20.20 -12.53 -7.77
CA THR A 203 20.62 -12.29 -9.16
C THR A 203 19.75 -13.06 -10.15
N ARG A 204 19.42 -14.32 -9.86
CA ARG A 204 18.48 -15.10 -10.69
C ARG A 204 17.08 -14.50 -10.66
N ILE A 205 16.56 -14.13 -9.47
CA ILE A 205 15.26 -13.47 -9.34
C ILE A 205 15.27 -12.19 -10.18
N ALA A 206 16.23 -11.31 -10.00
CA ALA A 206 16.30 -10.05 -10.74
C ALA A 206 16.35 -10.25 -12.27
N ALA A 207 17.01 -11.31 -12.74
CA ALA A 207 17.08 -11.64 -14.16
C ALA A 207 15.75 -12.19 -14.73
N ASP A 208 14.97 -12.91 -13.91
CA ASP A 208 13.70 -13.50 -14.31
C ASP A 208 12.54 -12.49 -14.24
N ILE A 209 12.63 -11.45 -13.41
CA ILE A 209 11.59 -10.43 -13.25
C ILE A 209 11.35 -9.69 -14.57
N GLN A 210 10.13 -9.77 -15.06
CA GLN A 210 9.63 -9.05 -16.24
C GLN A 210 9.27 -7.60 -15.93
N GLY A 211 8.95 -7.32 -14.67
CA GLY A 211 8.70 -5.99 -14.16
C GLY A 211 8.00 -5.99 -12.81
N VAL A 212 7.88 -4.79 -12.25
CA VAL A 212 7.16 -4.49 -11.01
C VAL A 212 6.02 -3.51 -11.29
N THR A 213 4.90 -3.69 -10.59
CA THR A 213 3.82 -2.68 -10.51
C THR A 213 3.79 -2.12 -9.10
N GLU A 214 3.84 -0.79 -8.97
CA GLU A 214 3.94 -0.09 -7.68
C GLU A 214 2.66 0.69 -7.39
N GLU A 215 2.11 0.45 -6.20
CA GLU A 215 0.83 0.99 -5.75
C GLU A 215 0.92 2.40 -5.19
N THR A 216 2.03 2.76 -4.50
CA THR A 216 2.04 3.96 -3.67
C THR A 216 3.15 4.95 -4.01
N THR A 217 2.90 6.23 -3.71
CA THR A 217 3.82 7.35 -3.98
C THR A 217 5.24 7.10 -3.46
N THR A 218 5.37 6.52 -2.27
CA THR A 218 6.69 6.28 -1.67
C THR A 218 7.52 5.26 -2.45
N GLY A 219 6.90 4.14 -2.85
CA GLY A 219 7.56 3.15 -3.70
C GLY A 219 7.90 3.71 -5.08
N VAL A 220 7.01 4.52 -5.67
CA VAL A 220 7.27 5.22 -6.92
C VAL A 220 8.49 6.13 -6.83
N HIS A 221 8.67 6.88 -5.73
CA HIS A 221 9.87 7.70 -5.52
C HIS A 221 11.14 6.86 -5.50
N ARG A 222 11.14 5.71 -4.81
CA ARG A 222 12.27 4.75 -4.80
C ARG A 222 12.59 4.23 -6.20
N LEU A 223 11.57 3.87 -6.99
CA LEU A 223 11.76 3.41 -8.38
C LEU A 223 12.39 4.49 -9.26
N TYR A 224 11.94 5.74 -9.16
CA TYR A 224 12.54 6.85 -9.89
C TYR A 224 13.97 7.17 -9.42
N GLU A 225 14.27 6.98 -8.15
CA GLU A 225 15.64 7.13 -7.62
C GLU A 225 16.57 6.06 -8.20
N LEU A 226 16.18 4.78 -8.11
CA LEU A 226 16.92 3.67 -8.73
C LEU A 226 17.13 3.90 -10.23
N PHE A 227 16.09 4.37 -10.93
CA PHE A 227 16.21 4.64 -12.37
C PHE A 227 17.18 5.77 -12.69
N ARG A 228 17.10 6.89 -11.96
CA ARG A 228 18.00 8.05 -12.16
C ARG A 228 19.46 7.70 -11.87
N ASN A 229 19.70 6.82 -10.92
CA ASN A 229 21.03 6.33 -10.55
C ASN A 229 21.56 5.25 -11.51
N GLY A 230 20.73 4.73 -12.43
CA GLY A 230 21.08 3.61 -13.30
C GLY A 230 21.14 2.26 -12.58
N GLU A 231 20.47 2.13 -11.43
CA GLU A 231 20.47 0.96 -10.55
C GLU A 231 19.25 0.08 -10.74
N LEU A 232 18.17 0.60 -11.37
CA LEU A 232 16.94 -0.15 -11.62
C LEU A 232 17.22 -1.38 -12.50
N LYS A 233 16.90 -2.59 -12.01
CA LYS A 233 17.28 -3.85 -12.67
C LYS A 233 16.22 -4.35 -13.67
N PHE A 234 14.98 -3.92 -13.55
CA PHE A 234 13.85 -4.35 -14.40
C PHE A 234 12.85 -3.20 -14.58
N PRO A 235 11.94 -3.27 -15.58
CA PRO A 235 10.95 -2.22 -15.79
C PRO A 235 9.95 -2.12 -14.64
N ALA A 236 9.38 -0.93 -14.46
CA ALA A 236 8.37 -0.65 -13.46
C ALA A 236 7.17 0.09 -14.06
N ILE A 237 5.95 -0.29 -13.70
CA ILE A 237 4.75 0.51 -13.95
C ILE A 237 4.33 1.17 -12.64
N ASN A 238 4.35 2.48 -12.64
CA ASN A 238 3.84 3.36 -11.61
C ASN A 238 2.30 3.38 -11.70
N VAL A 239 1.64 2.53 -10.95
CA VAL A 239 0.17 2.47 -10.89
C VAL A 239 -0.38 3.65 -10.09
N ASN A 240 0.36 4.14 -9.08
CA ASN A 240 -0.07 5.28 -8.27
C ASN A 240 -0.48 6.49 -9.11
N ASP A 241 0.24 6.78 -10.21
CA ASP A 241 -0.01 7.97 -11.03
C ASP A 241 -1.04 7.74 -12.15
N SER A 242 -1.62 6.54 -12.27
CA SER A 242 -2.86 6.37 -13.03
C SER A 242 -3.93 7.28 -12.43
N VAL A 243 -4.68 8.00 -13.26
CA VAL A 243 -5.66 8.99 -12.77
C VAL A 243 -6.76 8.32 -11.97
N THR A 244 -7.22 7.14 -12.43
CA THR A 244 -8.23 6.32 -11.74
C THR A 244 -7.70 5.69 -10.46
N LYS A 245 -6.39 5.78 -10.17
CA LYS A 245 -5.81 5.46 -8.87
C LYS A 245 -5.63 6.73 -8.03
N SER A 246 -4.76 7.65 -8.42
CA SER A 246 -4.35 8.78 -7.58
C SER A 246 -5.50 9.73 -7.23
N LYS A 247 -6.42 9.98 -8.16
CA LYS A 247 -7.56 10.88 -7.93
C LYS A 247 -8.77 10.22 -7.27
N PHE A 248 -8.73 8.89 -7.10
CA PHE A 248 -9.79 8.10 -6.47
C PHE A 248 -9.34 7.52 -5.15
N ASP A 249 -8.35 6.64 -5.13
CA ASP A 249 -7.81 6.00 -3.94
C ASP A 249 -7.27 7.03 -2.94
N ASN A 250 -6.28 7.81 -3.37
CA ASN A 250 -5.60 8.75 -2.47
C ASN A 250 -6.58 9.81 -1.92
N LYS A 251 -7.59 10.22 -2.70
CA LYS A 251 -8.55 11.26 -2.31
C LYS A 251 -9.81 10.68 -1.66
N TYR A 252 -10.53 9.82 -2.36
CA TYR A 252 -11.82 9.31 -1.86
C TYR A 252 -11.64 8.17 -0.86
N GLY A 253 -10.56 7.40 -0.99
CA GLY A 253 -10.22 6.36 -0.03
C GLY A 253 -9.96 6.92 1.35
N ILE A 254 -9.06 7.90 1.47
CA ILE A 254 -8.76 8.52 2.76
C ILE A 254 -9.95 9.30 3.32
N ARG A 255 -10.77 9.90 2.45
CA ARG A 255 -11.99 10.62 2.86
C ARG A 255 -12.97 9.71 3.61
N HIS A 256 -13.00 8.42 3.27
CA HIS A 256 -13.78 7.42 3.98
C HIS A 256 -13.01 6.86 5.20
N SER A 257 -11.78 6.42 5.02
CA SER A 257 -11.05 5.61 6.01
C SER A 257 -10.46 6.42 7.17
N LEU A 258 -10.16 7.71 7.00
CA LEU A 258 -9.68 8.56 8.10
C LEU A 258 -10.72 8.73 9.21
N PRO A 259 -11.98 9.15 8.94
CA PRO A 259 -13.00 9.19 9.98
C PRO A 259 -13.28 7.82 10.61
N ASP A 260 -13.28 6.74 9.83
CA ASP A 260 -13.47 5.38 10.32
C ASP A 260 -12.37 5.01 11.34
N GLY A 261 -11.11 5.25 11.01
CA GLY A 261 -9.98 5.00 11.89
C GLY A 261 -10.03 5.85 13.17
N LEU A 262 -10.31 7.14 13.07
CA LEU A 262 -10.44 8.04 14.22
C LEU A 262 -11.57 7.59 15.17
N ASN A 263 -12.74 7.25 14.61
CA ASN A 263 -13.91 6.82 15.40
C ASN A 263 -13.64 5.48 16.11
N ARG A 264 -13.08 4.49 15.42
CA ARG A 264 -12.73 3.19 16.02
C ARG A 264 -11.61 3.32 17.06
N ALA A 265 -10.62 4.17 16.81
CA ALA A 265 -9.49 4.38 17.72
C ALA A 265 -9.93 5.07 19.01
N THR A 266 -10.68 6.16 18.93
CA THR A 266 -10.81 7.10 20.04
C THR A 266 -12.24 7.35 20.50
N ASP A 267 -13.26 7.10 19.68
CA ASP A 267 -14.65 7.47 19.93
C ASP A 267 -14.85 8.97 20.27
N VAL A 268 -13.92 9.83 19.79
CA VAL A 268 -13.93 11.27 20.03
C VAL A 268 -14.81 11.96 18.99
N LEU A 269 -15.69 12.85 19.42
CA LEU A 269 -16.47 13.69 18.51
C LEU A 269 -15.54 14.58 17.70
N ILE A 270 -15.51 14.39 16.38
CA ILE A 270 -14.70 15.18 15.44
C ILE A 270 -15.26 16.60 15.30
N GLY A 271 -16.59 16.74 15.31
CA GLY A 271 -17.28 18.03 15.17
C GLY A 271 -16.85 19.05 16.22
N GLY A 272 -16.55 20.27 15.77
CA GLY A 272 -16.09 21.38 16.62
C GLY A 272 -14.60 21.34 17.00
N LYS A 273 -13.88 20.26 16.76
CA LYS A 273 -12.44 20.14 17.01
C LYS A 273 -11.64 20.96 16.00
N VAL A 274 -10.43 21.37 16.40
CA VAL A 274 -9.42 21.92 15.50
C VAL A 274 -8.60 20.77 14.97
N ALA A 275 -8.72 20.46 13.69
CA ALA A 275 -7.96 19.43 13.02
C ALA A 275 -6.88 20.07 12.14
N PHE A 276 -5.64 19.68 12.33
CA PHE A 276 -4.51 20.16 11.55
C PHE A 276 -4.06 19.06 10.59
N VAL A 277 -4.14 19.31 9.29
CA VAL A 277 -3.72 18.40 8.23
C VAL A 277 -2.37 18.85 7.68
N VAL A 278 -1.37 17.99 7.80
CA VAL A 278 -0.01 18.27 7.32
C VAL A 278 0.11 17.73 5.90
N GLY A 279 0.12 18.62 4.90
CA GLY A 279 0.11 18.32 3.47
C GLY A 279 -1.25 18.51 2.81
N TYR A 280 -1.27 18.97 1.54
CA TYR A 280 -2.49 19.18 0.75
C TYR A 280 -2.36 18.60 -0.68
N GLY A 281 -1.64 17.48 -0.82
CA GLY A 281 -1.69 16.60 -1.98
C GLY A 281 -3.05 15.88 -2.08
N ASP A 282 -3.15 14.84 -2.89
CA ASP A 282 -4.43 14.12 -3.07
C ASP A 282 -4.96 13.54 -1.75
N VAL A 283 -4.10 12.95 -0.92
CA VAL A 283 -4.45 12.45 0.42
C VAL A 283 -4.88 13.58 1.34
N GLY A 284 -4.11 14.67 1.41
CA GLY A 284 -4.42 15.82 2.25
C GLY A 284 -5.74 16.49 1.90
N LYS A 285 -6.07 16.59 0.61
CA LYS A 285 -7.36 17.08 0.13
C LYS A 285 -8.52 16.21 0.63
N GLY A 286 -8.38 14.89 0.50
CA GLY A 286 -9.37 13.94 1.00
C GLY A 286 -9.53 13.99 2.52
N ALA A 287 -8.42 14.06 3.26
CA ALA A 287 -8.40 14.15 4.72
C ALA A 287 -9.07 15.46 5.22
N ALA A 288 -8.69 16.60 4.67
CA ALA A 288 -9.26 17.89 5.02
C ALA A 288 -10.75 17.96 4.73
N GLU A 289 -11.18 17.45 3.56
CA GLU A 289 -12.59 17.39 3.16
C GLU A 289 -13.41 16.49 4.10
N ALA A 290 -12.88 15.32 4.48
CA ALA A 290 -13.53 14.40 5.40
C ALA A 290 -13.74 15.03 6.79
N LEU A 291 -12.69 15.62 7.35
CA LEU A 291 -12.74 16.24 8.68
C LEU A 291 -13.69 17.44 8.70
N ARG A 292 -13.65 18.29 7.66
CA ARG A 292 -14.63 19.38 7.49
C ARG A 292 -16.06 18.85 7.36
N GLY A 293 -16.25 17.76 6.62
CA GLY A 293 -17.54 17.09 6.47
C GLY A 293 -18.10 16.54 7.79
N GLN A 294 -17.24 16.19 8.73
CA GLN A 294 -17.59 15.80 10.11
C GLN A 294 -17.78 17.02 11.06
N GLY A 295 -17.62 18.24 10.54
CA GLY A 295 -17.80 19.47 11.33
C GLY A 295 -16.55 19.94 12.08
N ALA A 296 -15.37 19.46 11.75
CA ALA A 296 -14.11 20.00 12.29
C ALA A 296 -13.77 21.37 11.68
N ARG A 297 -13.02 22.16 12.44
CA ARG A 297 -12.35 23.37 11.97
C ARG A 297 -10.97 22.95 11.46
N VAL A 298 -10.82 22.89 10.14
CA VAL A 298 -9.60 22.36 9.52
C VAL A 298 -8.61 23.47 9.21
N ILE A 299 -7.36 23.25 9.62
CA ILE A 299 -6.18 24.03 9.27
C ILE A 299 -5.25 23.11 8.47
N VAL A 300 -4.58 23.65 7.47
CA VAL A 300 -3.67 22.90 6.58
C VAL A 300 -2.29 23.52 6.62
N SER A 301 -1.25 22.69 6.57
CA SER A 301 0.10 23.14 6.20
C SER A 301 0.54 22.55 4.88
N GLU A 302 1.29 23.31 4.09
CA GLU A 302 1.77 22.89 2.79
C GLU A 302 3.09 23.61 2.42
N VAL A 303 3.96 22.92 1.69
CA VAL A 303 5.22 23.47 1.18
C VAL A 303 5.13 23.85 -0.30
N ASP A 304 4.26 23.18 -1.08
CA ASP A 304 3.99 23.51 -2.47
C ASP A 304 3.05 24.74 -2.55
N PRO A 305 3.49 25.85 -3.15
CA PRO A 305 2.68 27.07 -3.24
C PRO A 305 1.40 26.87 -4.06
N ILE A 306 1.35 25.94 -5.01
CA ILE A 306 0.15 25.64 -5.79
C ILE A 306 -0.86 24.93 -4.92
N CYS A 307 -0.44 23.89 -4.18
CA CYS A 307 -1.32 23.16 -3.26
C CYS A 307 -1.78 24.07 -2.10
N ALA A 308 -0.90 24.92 -1.57
CA ALA A 308 -1.27 25.91 -0.55
C ALA A 308 -2.33 26.90 -1.05
N LEU A 309 -2.18 27.39 -2.29
CA LEU A 309 -3.18 28.26 -2.92
C LEU A 309 -4.50 27.53 -3.11
N GLN A 310 -4.49 26.26 -3.55
CA GLN A 310 -5.71 25.45 -3.65
C GLN A 310 -6.39 25.29 -2.30
N ALA A 311 -5.64 24.98 -1.23
CA ALA A 311 -6.20 24.87 0.13
C ALA A 311 -6.90 26.18 0.57
N ALA A 312 -6.27 27.31 0.32
CA ALA A 312 -6.86 28.63 0.63
C ALA A 312 -8.12 28.91 -0.19
N MET A 313 -8.14 28.56 -1.49
CA MET A 313 -9.32 28.70 -2.36
C MET A 313 -10.46 27.75 -1.96
N ASP A 314 -10.14 26.56 -1.44
CA ASP A 314 -11.10 25.61 -0.87
C ASP A 314 -11.65 26.04 0.50
N GLY A 315 -11.17 27.19 1.02
CA GLY A 315 -11.66 27.83 2.23
C GLY A 315 -11.03 27.33 3.53
N TYR A 316 -9.84 26.69 3.45
CA TYR A 316 -9.07 26.30 4.61
C TYR A 316 -8.12 27.42 5.05
N GLN A 317 -7.89 27.52 6.36
CA GLN A 317 -6.75 28.28 6.87
C GLN A 317 -5.46 27.52 6.54
N VAL A 318 -4.49 28.20 5.93
CA VAL A 318 -3.15 27.64 5.70
C VAL A 318 -2.18 28.30 6.70
N ALA A 319 -1.53 27.48 7.53
CA ALA A 319 -0.63 27.94 8.58
C ALA A 319 0.47 26.90 8.85
N ARG A 320 1.55 27.32 9.52
CA ARG A 320 2.54 26.38 10.08
C ARG A 320 2.01 25.78 11.38
N LEU A 321 2.28 24.51 11.64
CA LEU A 321 1.83 23.85 12.87
C LEU A 321 2.33 24.60 14.12
N ALA A 322 3.58 25.00 14.14
CA ALA A 322 4.19 25.73 15.26
C ALA A 322 3.45 27.03 15.64
N ASP A 323 2.78 27.69 14.67
CA ASP A 323 2.07 28.97 14.92
C ASP A 323 0.69 28.77 15.57
N VAL A 324 0.14 27.55 15.57
CA VAL A 324 -1.22 27.24 16.03
C VAL A 324 -1.31 26.00 16.94
N VAL A 325 -0.16 25.43 17.29
CA VAL A 325 -0.04 24.11 17.94
C VAL A 325 -0.85 24.01 19.25
N ASP A 326 -0.92 25.09 20.03
CA ASP A 326 -1.66 25.16 21.30
C ASP A 326 -3.19 25.15 21.13
N THR A 327 -3.67 25.35 19.90
CA THR A 327 -5.11 25.33 19.56
C THR A 327 -5.58 24.00 18.99
N VAL A 328 -4.66 23.12 18.58
CA VAL A 328 -4.93 21.90 17.81
C VAL A 328 -5.41 20.75 18.71
N ASP A 329 -6.50 20.10 18.32
CA ASP A 329 -7.05 18.91 18.98
C ASP A 329 -6.61 17.61 18.32
N MET A 330 -6.30 17.64 17.00
CA MET A 330 -5.81 16.48 16.26
C MET A 330 -4.88 16.92 15.13
N VAL A 331 -3.78 16.19 14.95
CA VAL A 331 -2.81 16.35 13.86
C VAL A 331 -2.86 15.10 12.99
N ILE A 332 -3.04 15.29 11.68
CA ILE A 332 -3.05 14.21 10.69
C ILE A 332 -1.94 14.48 9.67
N THR A 333 -0.94 13.62 9.62
CA THR A 333 0.16 13.73 8.64
C THR A 333 -0.13 12.91 7.37
N CYS A 334 0.19 13.47 6.20
CA CYS A 334 -0.12 12.88 4.91
C CYS A 334 0.84 13.35 3.80
N THR A 335 2.11 13.53 4.13
CA THR A 335 3.11 14.12 3.23
C THR A 335 4.01 13.10 2.54
N GLY A 336 4.17 11.91 3.12
CA GLY A 336 5.19 10.95 2.73
C GLY A 336 6.64 11.46 2.97
N ASN A 337 6.80 12.50 3.81
CA ASN A 337 8.09 13.12 4.11
C ASN A 337 8.62 12.67 5.48
N LEU A 338 9.74 13.20 5.90
CA LEU A 338 10.43 12.88 7.16
C LEU A 338 10.21 13.95 8.21
N GLY A 339 9.84 13.58 9.45
CA GLY A 339 9.89 14.44 10.63
C GLY A 339 9.04 15.71 10.52
N VAL A 340 7.87 15.64 9.89
CA VAL A 340 6.98 16.81 9.72
C VAL A 340 6.25 17.20 11.00
N VAL A 341 6.23 16.30 11.99
CA VAL A 341 5.80 16.56 13.38
C VAL A 341 6.92 16.10 14.29
N GLY A 342 7.65 17.08 14.84
CA GLY A 342 8.76 16.84 15.75
C GLY A 342 8.34 16.83 17.21
N VAL A 343 9.32 16.62 18.09
CA VAL A 343 9.12 16.60 19.55
C VAL A 343 8.59 17.94 20.06
N ASP A 344 9.08 19.06 19.54
CA ASP A 344 8.67 20.39 19.98
C ASP A 344 7.19 20.66 19.69
N GLU A 345 6.70 20.27 18.50
CA GLU A 345 5.29 20.36 18.17
C GLU A 345 4.46 19.46 19.09
N MET A 346 4.89 18.21 19.32
CA MET A 346 4.18 17.27 20.21
C MET A 346 4.10 17.81 21.65
N LEU A 347 5.16 18.42 22.15
CA LEU A 347 5.16 19.09 23.47
C LEU A 347 4.25 20.31 23.52
N GLY A 348 4.01 20.99 22.40
CA GLY A 348 3.14 22.17 22.28
C GLY A 348 1.65 21.85 22.24
N LEU A 349 1.25 20.64 21.82
CA LEU A 349 -0.14 20.23 21.62
C LEU A 349 -0.99 20.30 22.89
N LYS A 350 -2.30 20.38 22.71
CA LYS A 350 -3.27 20.28 23.81
C LYS A 350 -3.17 18.94 24.55
N HIS A 351 -3.62 18.94 25.78
CA HIS A 351 -3.79 17.70 26.54
C HIS A 351 -4.77 16.76 25.83
N LEU A 352 -4.36 15.50 25.63
CA LEU A 352 -5.05 14.45 24.87
C LEU A 352 -5.33 14.79 23.40
N ALA A 353 -4.51 15.67 22.82
CA ALA A 353 -4.54 15.83 21.37
C ALA A 353 -4.17 14.51 20.67
N ILE A 354 -4.83 14.22 19.56
CA ILE A 354 -4.61 13.03 18.75
C ILE A 354 -3.52 13.33 17.73
N VAL A 355 -2.54 12.45 17.60
CA VAL A 355 -1.50 12.49 16.57
C VAL A 355 -1.59 11.20 15.76
N ALA A 356 -1.83 11.34 14.47
CA ALA A 356 -2.06 10.21 13.57
C ALA A 356 -1.41 10.44 12.21
N ASN A 357 -0.94 9.35 11.61
CA ASN A 357 -0.35 9.35 10.28
C ASN A 357 -1.23 8.56 9.30
N VAL A 358 -1.36 9.07 8.09
CA VAL A 358 -1.97 8.38 6.95
C VAL A 358 -1.03 8.33 5.73
N GLY A 359 0.24 8.68 5.92
CA GLY A 359 1.32 8.40 4.98
C GLY A 359 1.79 6.95 5.11
N HIS A 360 2.47 6.46 4.09
CA HIS A 360 2.82 5.03 4.01
C HIS A 360 3.75 4.55 5.14
N PHE A 361 4.80 5.31 5.47
CA PHE A 361 5.77 4.98 6.50
C PHE A 361 5.54 5.76 7.80
N ASP A 362 6.17 5.30 8.89
CA ASP A 362 6.08 5.85 10.24
C ASP A 362 7.06 7.02 10.52
N ASN A 363 7.75 7.50 9.50
CA ASN A 363 8.80 8.52 9.63
C ASN A 363 8.30 9.97 9.59
N GLU A 364 7.01 10.21 9.36
CA GLU A 364 6.43 11.57 9.37
C GLU A 364 6.36 12.18 10.79
N ILE A 365 6.16 11.32 11.80
CA ILE A 365 6.11 11.69 13.22
C ILE A 365 7.39 11.21 13.88
N ASP A 366 8.10 12.10 14.59
CA ASP A 366 9.34 11.76 15.30
C ASP A 366 9.07 10.92 16.57
N MET A 367 8.70 9.66 16.35
CA MET A 367 8.42 8.70 17.43
C MET A 367 9.70 8.37 18.22
N ALA A 368 10.85 8.29 17.56
CA ALA A 368 12.12 8.00 18.22
C ALA A 368 12.53 9.14 19.16
N GLY A 369 12.39 10.38 18.71
CA GLY A 369 12.62 11.55 19.56
C GLY A 369 11.65 11.62 20.74
N LEU A 370 10.37 11.30 20.52
CA LEU A 370 9.37 11.24 21.60
C LEU A 370 9.73 10.17 22.64
N GLU A 371 10.12 8.98 22.21
CA GLU A 371 10.50 7.88 23.10
C GLU A 371 11.77 8.17 23.89
N ALA A 372 12.73 8.86 23.27
CA ALA A 372 13.98 9.24 23.91
C ALA A 372 13.84 10.42 24.91
N LEU A 373 12.68 11.08 24.96
CA LEU A 373 12.47 12.26 25.79
C LEU A 373 12.49 11.90 27.29
N PRO A 374 13.37 12.52 28.11
CA PRO A 374 13.41 12.22 29.53
C PRO A 374 12.09 12.51 30.25
N GLY A 375 11.60 11.52 31.00
CA GLY A 375 10.36 11.65 31.79
C GLY A 375 9.08 11.37 31.01
N VAL A 376 9.17 10.97 29.75
CA VAL A 376 8.02 10.46 29.00
C VAL A 376 7.65 9.05 29.47
N SER A 377 6.36 8.71 29.37
CA SER A 377 5.90 7.34 29.57
C SER A 377 4.76 7.02 28.62
N LYS A 378 4.75 5.78 28.10
CA LYS A 378 3.77 5.23 27.16
C LYS A 378 2.80 4.32 27.89
N VAL A 379 1.52 4.46 27.64
CA VAL A 379 0.45 3.59 28.18
C VAL A 379 -0.44 3.16 27.03
N GLU A 380 -0.55 1.86 26.80
CA GLU A 380 -1.52 1.33 25.86
C GLU A 380 -2.93 1.41 26.44
N ILE A 381 -3.83 2.16 25.79
CA ILE A 381 -5.25 2.27 26.16
C ILE A 381 -6.03 1.10 25.60
N LYS A 382 -5.78 0.75 24.35
CA LYS A 382 -6.27 -0.42 23.61
C LYS A 382 -5.35 -0.66 22.41
N PRO A 383 -5.45 -1.80 21.72
CA PRO A 383 -4.56 -2.09 20.58
C PRO A 383 -4.45 -0.91 19.62
N GLN A 384 -3.22 -0.53 19.28
CA GLN A 384 -2.88 0.58 18.37
C GLN A 384 -3.31 1.98 18.83
N VAL A 385 -3.62 2.18 20.12
CA VAL A 385 -3.94 3.48 20.73
C VAL A 385 -3.12 3.67 22.00
N HIS A 386 -2.14 4.57 21.94
CA HIS A 386 -1.21 4.83 23.03
C HIS A 386 -1.32 6.25 23.55
N GLU A 387 -1.46 6.38 24.88
CA GLU A 387 -1.27 7.65 25.60
C GLU A 387 0.22 7.83 25.90
N TRP A 388 0.77 8.92 25.44
CA TRP A 388 2.13 9.38 25.78
C TRP A 388 2.04 10.51 26.80
N ARG A 389 2.48 10.24 28.02
CA ARG A 389 2.52 11.21 29.10
C ARG A 389 3.80 12.02 29.00
N LEU A 390 3.66 13.32 28.79
CA LEU A 390 4.75 14.22 28.52
C LEU A 390 5.33 14.84 29.80
N PRO A 391 6.62 15.23 29.82
CA PRO A 391 7.23 15.92 30.98
C PRO A 391 6.55 17.25 31.35
N THR A 392 5.79 17.83 30.41
CA THR A 392 4.98 19.04 30.63
C THR A 392 3.75 18.82 31.52
N GLY A 393 3.45 17.59 31.94
CA GLY A 393 2.24 17.21 32.66
C GLY A 393 1.00 17.05 31.81
N ARG A 394 1.13 17.20 30.48
CA ARG A 394 0.09 16.88 29.49
C ARG A 394 0.32 15.48 28.93
N SER A 395 -0.68 14.96 28.23
CA SER A 395 -0.57 13.73 27.43
C SER A 395 -1.00 14.01 26.01
N ILE A 396 -0.53 13.18 25.07
CA ILE A 396 -1.05 13.09 23.69
C ILE A 396 -1.44 11.65 23.39
N LEU A 397 -2.33 11.45 22.42
CA LEU A 397 -2.70 10.13 21.93
C LEU A 397 -2.02 9.92 20.59
N VAL A 398 -1.17 8.90 20.48
CA VAL A 398 -0.57 8.50 19.19
C VAL A 398 -1.25 7.23 18.71
N LEU A 399 -1.73 7.26 17.46
CA LEU A 399 -2.42 6.14 16.83
C LEU A 399 -1.45 5.31 15.99
N SER A 400 -1.60 3.98 16.05
CA SER A 400 -0.82 2.99 15.29
C SER A 400 0.70 3.22 15.36
N GLU A 401 1.18 3.74 16.49
CA GLU A 401 2.61 4.03 16.72
C GLU A 401 3.25 4.94 15.64
N GLY A 402 2.47 5.87 15.07
CA GLY A 402 2.89 6.74 13.98
C GLY A 402 2.79 6.13 12.59
N ARG A 403 2.37 4.86 12.47
CA ARG A 403 2.12 4.17 11.19
C ARG A 403 0.74 4.51 10.64
N LEU A 404 0.38 3.93 9.49
CA LEU A 404 -0.92 4.09 8.83
C LEU A 404 -2.11 3.78 9.78
N MET A 405 -2.73 4.83 10.34
CA MET A 405 -3.81 4.65 11.31
C MET A 405 -5.11 4.13 10.70
N ASN A 406 -5.39 4.44 9.44
CA ASN A 406 -6.60 3.98 8.75
C ASN A 406 -6.63 2.47 8.49
N LEU A 407 -5.47 1.81 8.51
CA LEU A 407 -5.30 0.37 8.45
C LEU A 407 -5.02 -0.23 9.84
N GLY A 408 -4.16 0.39 10.63
CA GLY A 408 -3.83 -0.10 11.97
C GLY A 408 -5.00 -0.04 12.93
N ASN A 409 -5.78 1.05 12.91
CA ASN A 409 -6.95 1.24 13.77
C ASN A 409 -8.30 0.88 13.12
N ALA A 410 -8.31 0.63 11.80
CA ALA A 410 -9.52 0.27 11.04
C ALA A 410 -9.22 -0.76 9.95
N THR A 411 -9.91 -0.68 8.82
CA THR A 411 -9.83 -1.67 7.73
C THR A 411 -9.35 -1.09 6.40
N GLY A 412 -8.89 0.15 6.41
CA GLY A 412 -8.38 0.83 5.22
C GLY A 412 -9.46 1.39 4.30
N HIS A 413 -9.11 1.55 3.04
CA HIS A 413 -10.00 2.14 2.03
C HIS A 413 -11.15 1.20 1.65
N PRO A 414 -12.33 1.75 1.27
CA PRO A 414 -13.51 0.95 0.95
C PRO A 414 -13.34 0.18 -0.37
N SER A 415 -14.03 -0.94 -0.49
CA SER A 415 -13.89 -1.90 -1.61
C SER A 415 -14.07 -1.26 -2.98
N PHE A 416 -15.06 -0.38 -3.15
CA PHE A 416 -15.31 0.29 -4.44
C PHE A 416 -14.12 1.15 -4.89
N VAL A 417 -13.48 1.84 -3.95
CA VAL A 417 -12.30 2.67 -4.25
C VAL A 417 -11.10 1.77 -4.59
N MET A 418 -10.88 0.72 -3.80
CA MET A 418 -9.80 -0.24 -4.06
C MET A 418 -10.01 -1.04 -5.35
N SER A 419 -11.26 -1.19 -5.80
CA SER A 419 -11.55 -1.74 -7.14
C SER A 419 -10.89 -0.92 -8.25
N ASN A 420 -10.87 0.41 -8.17
CA ASN A 420 -10.17 1.24 -9.16
C ASN A 420 -8.66 0.98 -9.16
N SER A 421 -8.02 1.00 -7.99
CA SER A 421 -6.58 0.76 -7.83
C SER A 421 -6.20 -0.63 -8.32
N PHE A 422 -6.91 -1.64 -7.88
CA PHE A 422 -6.57 -3.03 -8.18
C PHE A 422 -6.91 -3.44 -9.62
N THR A 423 -7.89 -2.79 -10.25
CA THR A 423 -8.13 -2.95 -11.69
C THR A 423 -6.93 -2.41 -12.49
N ASN A 424 -6.35 -1.25 -12.07
CA ASN A 424 -5.09 -0.76 -12.64
C ASN A 424 -3.94 -1.75 -12.44
N GLN A 425 -3.80 -2.34 -11.23
CA GLN A 425 -2.77 -3.34 -10.93
C GLN A 425 -2.87 -4.56 -11.86
N VAL A 426 -4.07 -5.13 -12.00
CA VAL A 426 -4.28 -6.29 -12.88
C VAL A 426 -3.92 -5.97 -14.33
N LEU A 427 -4.36 -4.81 -14.84
CA LEU A 427 -4.04 -4.38 -16.20
C LEU A 427 -2.53 -4.14 -16.38
N ALA A 428 -1.86 -3.55 -15.38
CA ALA A 428 -0.41 -3.33 -15.41
C ALA A 428 0.37 -4.65 -15.39
N GLN A 429 -0.06 -5.63 -14.60
CA GLN A 429 0.54 -6.98 -14.60
C GLN A 429 0.37 -7.67 -15.97
N ILE A 430 -0.81 -7.54 -16.60
CA ILE A 430 -1.06 -8.06 -17.95
C ILE A 430 -0.14 -7.37 -18.97
N GLU A 431 0.00 -6.05 -18.94
CA GLU A 431 0.89 -5.31 -19.84
C GLU A 431 2.34 -5.80 -19.72
N LEU A 432 2.89 -5.87 -18.51
CA LEU A 432 4.26 -6.33 -18.27
C LEU A 432 4.48 -7.78 -18.71
N HIS A 433 3.50 -8.66 -18.48
CA HIS A 433 3.61 -10.08 -18.82
C HIS A 433 3.48 -10.34 -20.33
N THR A 434 2.50 -9.70 -20.99
CA THR A 434 2.16 -9.99 -22.40
C THR A 434 2.91 -9.12 -23.39
N ARG A 435 3.46 -7.96 -22.96
CA ARG A 435 4.12 -6.96 -23.81
C ARG A 435 5.50 -6.56 -23.30
N ARG A 436 6.21 -7.49 -22.66
CA ARG A 436 7.51 -7.23 -22.04
C ARG A 436 8.48 -6.45 -22.95
N GLU A 437 8.51 -6.74 -24.24
CA GLU A 437 9.42 -6.11 -25.20
C GLU A 437 9.14 -4.62 -25.42
N GLU A 438 7.92 -4.15 -25.12
CA GLU A 438 7.53 -2.75 -25.20
C GLU A 438 8.00 -1.93 -23.98
N TYR A 439 8.42 -2.62 -22.90
CA TYR A 439 8.83 -2.01 -21.64
C TYR A 439 10.31 -2.33 -21.32
N PRO A 440 11.30 -1.65 -21.95
CA PRO A 440 12.67 -1.74 -21.49
C PRO A 440 12.80 -1.19 -20.06
N THR A 441 13.93 -1.45 -19.39
CA THR A 441 14.16 -0.96 -18.03
C THR A 441 13.90 0.55 -17.93
N GLY A 442 12.96 0.95 -17.10
CA GLY A 442 12.46 2.31 -16.93
C GLY A 442 11.22 2.33 -16.05
N VAL A 443 10.72 3.53 -15.74
CA VAL A 443 9.49 3.73 -14.96
C VAL A 443 8.41 4.32 -15.87
N TYR A 444 7.29 3.63 -15.98
CA TYR A 444 6.18 3.93 -16.87
C TYR A 444 4.90 4.20 -16.09
N VAL A 445 3.95 4.88 -16.69
CA VAL A 445 2.56 5.00 -16.22
C VAL A 445 1.67 4.21 -17.18
N LEU A 446 0.57 3.66 -16.70
CA LEU A 446 -0.37 2.93 -17.54
C LEU A 446 -0.83 3.79 -18.73
N PRO A 447 -0.91 3.22 -19.95
CA PRO A 447 -1.47 3.89 -21.11
C PRO A 447 -2.86 4.48 -20.85
N LYS A 448 -3.13 5.67 -21.37
CA LYS A 448 -4.37 6.41 -21.07
C LYS A 448 -5.65 5.66 -21.42
N HIS A 449 -5.64 4.85 -22.48
CA HIS A 449 -6.80 4.04 -22.83
C HIS A 449 -7.13 2.97 -21.79
N LEU A 450 -6.13 2.44 -21.05
CA LEU A 450 -6.33 1.51 -19.95
C LEU A 450 -6.85 2.22 -18.69
N ASP A 451 -6.33 3.41 -18.38
CA ASP A 451 -6.82 4.25 -17.31
C ASP A 451 -8.32 4.63 -17.53
N GLU A 452 -8.70 4.99 -18.77
CA GLU A 452 -10.11 5.20 -19.12
C GLU A 452 -10.95 3.91 -19.07
N LYS A 453 -10.37 2.75 -19.43
CA LYS A 453 -11.05 1.45 -19.28
C LYS A 453 -11.39 1.19 -17.83
N VAL A 454 -10.47 1.42 -16.90
CA VAL A 454 -10.73 1.29 -15.46
C VAL A 454 -11.95 2.14 -15.06
N ALA A 455 -11.99 3.42 -15.45
CA ALA A 455 -13.13 4.26 -15.16
C ALA A 455 -14.45 3.68 -15.71
N ARG A 456 -14.46 3.26 -16.98
CA ARG A 456 -15.66 2.70 -17.63
C ARG A 456 -16.22 1.47 -16.92
N LEU A 457 -15.35 0.57 -16.43
CA LEU A 457 -15.77 -0.64 -15.70
C LEU A 457 -16.49 -0.35 -14.37
N HIS A 458 -16.41 0.89 -13.85
CA HIS A 458 -17.05 1.29 -12.61
C HIS A 458 -18.34 2.11 -12.80
N LEU A 459 -18.59 2.64 -14.00
CA LEU A 459 -19.69 3.58 -14.23
C LEU A 459 -21.06 2.95 -14.08
N ASP A 460 -21.26 1.73 -14.58
CA ASP A 460 -22.55 1.03 -14.53
C ASP A 460 -23.00 0.75 -13.10
N ALA A 461 -22.05 0.41 -12.21
CA ALA A 461 -22.33 0.18 -10.79
C ALA A 461 -22.86 1.45 -10.08
N LEU A 462 -22.51 2.62 -10.60
CA LEU A 462 -22.98 3.92 -10.12
C LEU A 462 -24.20 4.47 -10.88
N GLY A 463 -24.72 3.72 -11.86
CA GLY A 463 -25.84 4.16 -12.72
C GLY A 463 -25.48 5.35 -13.61
N VAL A 464 -24.19 5.55 -13.92
CA VAL A 464 -23.71 6.67 -14.74
C VAL A 464 -23.93 6.38 -16.22
N GLN A 465 -24.53 7.31 -16.94
CA GLN A 465 -24.69 7.27 -18.39
C GLN A 465 -23.80 8.35 -19.04
N LEU A 466 -22.82 7.92 -19.81
CA LEU A 466 -21.94 8.83 -20.53
C LEU A 466 -22.65 9.44 -21.74
N THR A 467 -22.38 10.73 -22.00
CA THR A 467 -22.72 11.36 -23.26
C THR A 467 -21.76 10.87 -24.35
N SER A 468 -22.31 10.42 -25.48
CA SER A 468 -21.53 10.04 -26.67
C SER A 468 -21.25 11.25 -27.55
N LEU A 469 -20.01 11.38 -28.03
CA LEU A 469 -19.67 12.40 -29.02
C LEU A 469 -20.21 12.02 -30.40
N ARG A 470 -20.78 13.02 -31.10
CA ARG A 470 -21.01 12.87 -32.53
C ARG A 470 -19.69 13.05 -33.30
N PRO A 471 -19.54 12.45 -34.51
CA PRO A 471 -18.30 12.55 -35.28
C PRO A 471 -17.80 13.99 -35.50
N GLU A 472 -18.70 14.94 -35.78
CA GLU A 472 -18.35 16.35 -35.96
C GLU A 472 -17.88 17.02 -34.66
N GLN A 473 -18.37 16.59 -33.49
CA GLN A 473 -17.92 17.10 -32.19
C GLN A 473 -16.52 16.54 -31.86
N ALA A 474 -16.29 15.24 -32.09
CA ALA A 474 -15.01 14.60 -31.92
C ALA A 474 -13.94 15.24 -32.82
N ALA A 475 -14.27 15.46 -34.10
CA ALA A 475 -13.39 16.13 -35.06
C ALA A 475 -13.08 17.58 -34.65
N TYR A 476 -14.05 18.32 -34.12
CA TYR A 476 -13.86 19.70 -33.67
C TYR A 476 -12.85 19.84 -32.53
N ILE A 477 -12.88 18.91 -31.57
CA ILE A 477 -11.95 18.93 -30.43
C ILE A 477 -10.71 18.04 -30.63
N GLY A 478 -10.60 17.36 -31.78
CA GLY A 478 -9.42 16.58 -32.16
C GLY A 478 -9.21 15.28 -31.37
N VAL A 479 -10.30 14.60 -30.96
CA VAL A 479 -10.24 13.33 -30.23
C VAL A 479 -11.05 12.26 -30.98
N PRO A 480 -10.75 10.96 -30.78
CA PRO A 480 -11.63 9.86 -31.25
C PRO A 480 -13.01 9.93 -30.60
N VAL A 481 -14.04 9.42 -31.30
CA VAL A 481 -15.41 9.36 -30.76
C VAL A 481 -15.48 8.54 -29.47
N GLU A 482 -14.72 7.46 -29.40
CA GLU A 482 -14.70 6.54 -28.26
C GLU A 482 -13.59 6.84 -27.21
N GLY A 483 -12.79 7.89 -27.45
CA GLY A 483 -11.64 8.23 -26.59
C GLY A 483 -10.32 7.58 -27.08
N PRO A 484 -9.22 7.77 -26.35
CA PRO A 484 -9.13 8.56 -25.12
C PRO A 484 -9.40 10.05 -25.35
N PHE A 485 -10.09 10.67 -24.38
CA PHE A 485 -10.54 12.07 -24.49
C PHE A 485 -9.50 13.09 -24.07
N LYS A 486 -8.41 12.65 -23.44
CA LYS A 486 -7.29 13.49 -23.00
C LYS A 486 -5.97 12.86 -23.44
N PRO A 487 -4.93 13.68 -23.70
CA PRO A 487 -3.61 13.18 -24.01
C PRO A 487 -2.95 12.50 -22.79
N ASP A 488 -1.93 11.66 -23.03
CA ASP A 488 -1.29 10.84 -21.99
C ASP A 488 -0.71 11.64 -20.82
N HIS A 489 -0.22 12.85 -21.09
CA HIS A 489 0.37 13.73 -20.07
C HIS A 489 -0.68 14.46 -19.22
N TYR A 490 -1.98 14.42 -19.58
CA TYR A 490 -2.99 15.14 -18.83
C TYR A 490 -3.28 14.45 -17.47
N ARG A 491 -3.25 15.24 -16.41
CA ARG A 491 -3.60 14.84 -15.04
C ARG A 491 -4.80 15.67 -14.58
N TYR A 492 -5.91 15.02 -14.25
CA TYR A 492 -7.19 15.64 -13.90
C TYR A 492 -7.14 16.48 -12.62
#